data_500494aa659898f02f9b5df8cf3e7b10
#
_entry.id   500494aa659898f02f9b5df8cf3e7b10
#
_cell.length_a   1.000
_cell.length_b   1.000
_cell.length_c   1.000
_cell.angle_alpha   90.00
_cell.angle_beta   90.00
_cell.angle_gamma   90.00
#
_symmetry.space_group_name_H-M   'P 1'
#
loop_
_entity.id
_entity.type
_entity.pdbx_description
1 polymer ?
#
loop_
_entity_poly.entity_id
_entity_poly.type
_entity_poly.pdbx_seq_one_letter_code
_entity_poly.pdbx_strand_id
1 'polypeptide(L)'
;MRFLLLLSSLFSCAYGLGFMQSVSVKGKLICNDKPASGVKVKMYDKDVLMDTKLDEKTSDADGNFALSGGDTEISSIDPRVNIYHDCDDGWTPCQRRLTIGVPDAYITNGEKASKVFDLGTIQLAGKWVGETRDCIHRR
;
A
#
# COMPACT_ATOMS: atom_id res chain seq x y z
N MET A 1 -57.86 3.38 -10.30
CA MET A 1 -57.10 4.62 -10.08
C MET A 1 -56.15 4.53 -8.91
N ARG A 2 -55.35 3.54 -8.86
CA ARG A 2 -54.43 3.34 -7.73
C ARG A 2 -53.09 2.72 -8.13
N PHE A 3 -52.57 3.11 -9.30
CA PHE A 3 -51.41 2.45 -9.85
C PHE A 3 -50.17 3.34 -9.99
N LEU A 4 -50.16 4.45 -9.29
CA LEU A 4 -49.09 5.44 -9.46
C LEU A 4 -48.05 5.47 -8.36
N LEU A 5 -48.07 4.52 -7.42
CA LEU A 5 -47.22 4.60 -6.22
C LEU A 5 -46.08 3.59 -6.16
N LEU A 6 -45.79 2.85 -7.23
CA LEU A 6 -44.82 1.77 -7.19
C LEU A 6 -43.53 2.05 -7.97
N LEU A 7 -43.34 3.25 -8.46
CA LEU A 7 -42.18 3.58 -9.29
C LEU A 7 -41.05 4.34 -8.59
N SER A 8 -41.19 4.62 -7.32
CA SER A 8 -40.17 5.44 -6.63
C SER A 8 -39.10 4.66 -5.86
N SER A 9 -39.22 3.36 -5.78
CA SER A 9 -38.30 2.57 -4.94
C SER A 9 -37.12 1.96 -5.66
N LEU A 10 -37.02 2.14 -6.98
CA LEU A 10 -35.95 1.48 -7.75
C LEU A 10 -34.71 2.33 -7.99
N PHE A 11 -34.70 3.56 -7.50
CA PHE A 11 -33.58 4.47 -7.75
C PHE A 11 -32.52 4.49 -6.64
N SER A 12 -32.75 3.78 -5.55
CA SER A 12 -31.83 3.83 -4.39
C SER A 12 -30.59 2.97 -4.53
N CYS A 13 -30.53 2.09 -5.53
CA CYS A 13 -29.40 1.16 -5.69
C CYS A 13 -28.27 1.70 -6.56
N ALA A 14 -28.40 2.87 -7.16
CA ALA A 14 -27.41 3.36 -8.11
C ALA A 14 -26.18 4.01 -7.46
N TYR A 15 -26.18 4.21 -6.16
CA TYR A 15 -25.12 4.94 -5.46
C TYR A 15 -24.11 4.05 -4.72
N GLY A 16 -24.23 2.74 -4.79
CA GLY A 16 -23.41 1.82 -4.05
C GLY A 16 -22.50 0.96 -4.93
N LEU A 17 -21.93 1.52 -6.00
CA LEU A 17 -21.16 0.72 -6.96
C LEU A 17 -19.72 0.46 -6.51
N GLY A 18 -19.24 1.09 -5.45
CA GLY A 18 -17.91 0.82 -4.92
C GLY A 18 -17.93 -0.22 -3.82
N PHE A 19 -16.94 -1.07 -3.82
CA PHE A 19 -16.75 -2.08 -2.77
C PHE A 19 -15.56 -1.68 -1.91
N MET A 20 -15.73 -1.70 -0.58
CA MET A 20 -14.63 -1.53 0.34
C MET A 20 -13.72 -2.75 0.26
N GLN A 21 -12.45 -2.50 0.00
CA GLN A 21 -11.42 -3.52 -0.09
C GLN A 21 -10.27 -3.13 0.83
N SER A 22 -9.69 -4.12 1.51
CA SER A 22 -8.65 -3.88 2.51
C SER A 22 -7.48 -4.81 2.32
N VAL A 23 -6.30 -4.36 2.74
CA VAL A 23 -5.05 -5.09 2.63
C VAL A 23 -4.17 -4.79 3.85
N SER A 24 -3.46 -5.79 4.32
CA SER A 24 -2.45 -5.67 5.38
C SER A 24 -1.12 -6.24 4.90
N VAL A 25 -0.04 -5.53 5.20
CA VAL A 25 1.32 -5.90 4.81
C VAL A 25 2.23 -5.72 6.02
N LYS A 26 3.18 -6.62 6.21
CA LYS A 26 4.22 -6.47 7.21
C LYS A 26 5.56 -6.96 6.68
N GLY A 27 6.63 -6.55 7.33
CA GLY A 27 7.96 -6.98 6.96
C GLY A 27 9.01 -6.48 7.92
N LYS A 28 10.24 -6.92 7.70
CA LYS A 28 11.41 -6.47 8.43
C LYS A 28 12.45 -6.00 7.45
N LEU A 29 13.02 -4.82 7.70
CA LEU A 29 14.02 -4.20 6.86
C LEU A 29 15.39 -4.29 7.54
N ILE A 30 16.38 -4.71 6.78
CA ILE A 30 17.79 -4.69 7.21
C ILE A 30 18.64 -3.97 6.18
N CYS A 31 19.69 -3.32 6.65
CA CYS A 31 20.72 -2.72 5.83
C CYS A 31 22.04 -3.39 6.18
N ASN A 32 22.56 -4.20 5.27
CA ASN A 32 23.60 -5.18 5.57
C ASN A 32 23.08 -6.10 6.69
N ASP A 33 23.74 -6.27 7.79
CA ASP A 33 23.28 -7.17 8.85
C ASP A 33 22.60 -6.43 10.01
N LYS A 34 22.24 -5.17 9.81
CA LYS A 34 21.66 -4.35 10.88
C LYS A 34 20.20 -4.00 10.58
N PRO A 35 19.34 -3.96 11.59
CA PRO A 35 17.99 -3.47 11.42
C PRO A 35 17.97 -2.06 10.81
N ALA A 36 17.14 -1.85 9.81
CA ALA A 36 16.95 -0.54 9.18
C ALA A 36 15.79 0.18 9.85
N SER A 37 16.10 1.00 10.85
CA SER A 37 15.16 1.82 11.58
C SER A 37 14.90 3.15 10.88
N GLY A 38 13.71 3.73 11.08
CA GLY A 38 13.39 5.06 10.56
C GLY A 38 13.14 5.09 9.05
N VAL A 39 12.86 3.97 8.42
CA VAL A 39 12.62 3.86 7.00
C VAL A 39 11.14 4.12 6.72
N LYS A 40 10.84 5.07 5.83
CA LYS A 40 9.47 5.33 5.42
C LYS A 40 8.97 4.23 4.50
N VAL A 41 7.79 3.70 4.82
CA VAL A 41 7.10 2.69 4.03
C VAL A 41 5.70 3.21 3.74
N LYS A 42 5.33 3.27 2.46
CA LYS A 42 4.03 3.77 2.03
C LYS A 42 3.31 2.71 1.22
N MET A 43 2.07 2.42 1.60
CA MET A 43 1.18 1.57 0.83
C MET A 43 0.16 2.44 0.11
N TYR A 44 -0.08 2.15 -1.16
CA TYR A 44 -1.00 2.92 -1.98
C TYR A 44 -1.71 2.01 -2.98
N ASP A 45 -2.88 2.47 -3.42
CA ASP A 45 -3.62 1.87 -4.52
C ASP A 45 -3.16 2.54 -5.81
N LYS A 46 -2.57 1.76 -6.70
CA LYS A 46 -2.11 2.26 -8.00
C LYS A 46 -3.29 2.43 -8.92
N ASP A 47 -3.51 3.66 -9.38
CA ASP A 47 -4.59 4.01 -10.30
C ASP A 47 -4.02 4.67 -11.55
N VAL A 48 -4.78 4.60 -12.63
CA VAL A 48 -4.41 5.19 -13.92
C VAL A 48 -4.28 6.71 -13.84
N LEU A 49 -5.15 7.36 -13.06
CA LEU A 49 -5.19 8.82 -12.96
C LEU A 49 -4.41 9.33 -11.75
N MET A 50 -4.64 8.77 -10.58
CA MET A 50 -4.02 9.24 -9.35
C MET A 50 -3.98 8.12 -8.31
N ASP A 51 -2.80 7.89 -7.77
CA ASP A 51 -2.62 6.91 -6.71
C ASP A 51 -3.27 7.39 -5.41
N THR A 52 -3.87 6.47 -4.68
CA THR A 52 -4.49 6.75 -3.39
C THR A 52 -3.65 6.13 -2.27
N LYS A 53 -3.21 6.95 -1.33
CA LYS A 53 -2.48 6.45 -0.16
C LYS A 53 -3.41 5.64 0.75
N LEU A 54 -3.02 4.42 1.05
CA LEU A 54 -3.76 3.53 1.96
C LEU A 54 -3.22 3.60 3.38
N ASP A 55 -1.90 3.64 3.54
CA ASP A 55 -1.24 3.75 4.84
C ASP A 55 0.21 4.19 4.66
N GLU A 56 0.79 4.74 5.71
CA GLU A 56 2.20 5.12 5.74
C GLU A 56 2.74 4.93 7.15
N LYS A 57 3.86 4.27 7.27
CA LYS A 57 4.54 3.99 8.53
C LYS A 57 6.04 4.19 8.39
N THR A 58 6.70 4.24 9.51
CA THR A 58 8.16 4.26 9.60
C THR A 58 8.60 3.00 10.33
N SER A 59 9.64 2.33 9.85
CA SER A 59 10.14 1.11 10.49
C SER A 59 10.65 1.43 11.90
N ASP A 60 10.46 0.49 12.81
CA ASP A 60 10.86 0.61 14.21
C ASP A 60 12.36 0.32 14.41
N ALA A 61 12.80 0.31 15.69
CA ALA A 61 14.19 0.07 16.05
C ALA A 61 14.71 -1.31 15.60
N ASP A 62 13.82 -2.28 15.44
CA ASP A 62 14.16 -3.62 14.97
C ASP A 62 14.01 -3.77 13.46
N GLY A 63 13.66 -2.70 12.76
CA GLY A 63 13.43 -2.69 11.32
C GLY A 63 12.04 -3.18 10.91
N ASN A 64 11.17 -3.47 11.85
CA ASN A 64 9.83 -3.98 11.56
C ASN A 64 8.87 -2.87 11.14
N PHE A 65 7.96 -3.18 10.23
CA PHE A 65 6.84 -2.32 9.88
C PHE A 65 5.58 -3.15 9.65
N ALA A 66 4.44 -2.53 9.85
CA ALA A 66 3.14 -3.11 9.54
C ALA A 66 2.22 -2.01 8.98
N LEU A 67 1.61 -2.30 7.86
CA LEU A 67 0.70 -1.40 7.16
C LEU A 67 -0.68 -2.05 7.04
N SER A 68 -1.72 -1.25 7.14
CA SER A 68 -3.07 -1.72 6.94
C SER A 68 -3.95 -0.58 6.46
N GLY A 69 -4.72 -0.81 5.42
CA GLY A 69 -5.60 0.21 4.89
C GLY A 69 -6.50 -0.35 3.79
N GLY A 70 -7.38 0.50 3.30
CA GLY A 70 -8.32 0.10 2.27
C GLY A 70 -8.83 1.27 1.47
N ASP A 71 -9.55 0.94 0.42
CA ASP A 71 -10.17 1.88 -0.48
C ASP A 71 -11.46 1.30 -1.04
N THR A 72 -12.34 2.18 -1.50
CA THR A 72 -13.59 1.79 -2.12
C THR A 72 -13.49 2.00 -3.61
N GLU A 73 -13.56 0.91 -4.37
CA GLU A 73 -13.50 0.94 -5.83
C GLU A 73 -14.50 -0.03 -6.46
N ILE A 74 -14.86 0.24 -7.71
CA ILE A 74 -15.72 -0.64 -8.51
C ILE A 74 -14.95 -1.90 -8.91
N SER A 75 -13.68 -1.73 -9.27
CA SER A 75 -12.77 -2.83 -9.61
C SER A 75 -11.92 -3.21 -8.42
N SER A 76 -11.10 -4.25 -8.58
CA SER A 76 -10.12 -4.62 -7.56
C SER A 76 -9.06 -3.52 -7.39
N ILE A 77 -8.69 -3.22 -6.15
CA ILE A 77 -7.55 -2.33 -5.88
C ILE A 77 -6.24 -2.98 -6.35
N ASP A 78 -5.25 -2.15 -6.64
CA ASP A 78 -3.89 -2.58 -7.01
C ASP A 78 -2.91 -2.06 -5.96
N PRO A 79 -2.82 -2.72 -4.79
CA PRO A 79 -1.99 -2.23 -3.70
C PRO A 79 -0.52 -2.48 -3.96
N ARG A 80 0.27 -1.45 -3.71
CA ARG A 80 1.74 -1.48 -3.81
C ARG A 80 2.36 -0.85 -2.58
N VAL A 81 3.57 -1.29 -2.28
CA VAL A 81 4.36 -0.77 -1.16
C VAL A 81 5.62 -0.16 -1.70
N ASN A 82 5.86 1.11 -1.35
CA ASN A 82 7.11 1.80 -1.62
C ASN A 82 7.93 1.88 -0.33
N ILE A 83 9.20 1.55 -0.43
CA ILE A 83 10.16 1.65 0.66
C ILE A 83 11.21 2.69 0.26
N TYR A 84 11.34 3.76 1.05
CA TYR A 84 12.25 4.88 0.78
C TYR A 84 13.40 4.84 1.76
N HIS A 85 14.62 4.68 1.27
CA HIS A 85 15.76 4.47 2.16
C HIS A 85 17.07 5.02 1.57
N ASP A 86 18.10 5.02 2.40
CA ASP A 86 19.44 5.46 2.04
C ASP A 86 20.51 4.39 2.29
N CYS A 87 20.11 3.12 2.39
CA CYS A 87 21.04 2.04 2.67
C CYS A 87 22.11 1.95 1.57
N ASP A 88 23.38 1.93 1.98
CA ASP A 88 24.54 1.88 1.09
C ASP A 88 24.51 2.94 -0.03
N ASP A 89 24.04 4.14 0.29
CA ASP A 89 23.82 5.19 -0.71
C ASP A 89 24.73 6.42 -0.50
N GLY A 90 25.50 6.44 0.57
CA GLY A 90 26.43 7.53 0.89
C GLY A 90 25.74 8.88 0.90
N TRP A 91 26.32 9.85 0.20
CA TRP A 91 25.79 11.21 0.08
C TRP A 91 24.94 11.43 -1.17
N THR A 92 24.55 10.36 -1.85
CA THR A 92 23.74 10.47 -3.07
C THR A 92 22.42 11.17 -2.77
N PRO A 93 22.08 12.23 -3.49
CA PRO A 93 20.80 12.90 -3.29
C PRO A 93 19.65 12.03 -3.78
N CYS A 94 18.48 12.27 -3.24
CA CYS A 94 17.27 11.50 -3.50
C CYS A 94 17.37 10.08 -2.95
N GLN A 95 16.29 9.63 -2.33
CA GLN A 95 16.28 8.32 -1.71
C GLN A 95 16.12 7.20 -2.74
N ARG A 96 16.68 6.07 -2.45
CA ARG A 96 16.40 4.83 -3.16
C ARG A 96 14.97 4.42 -2.86
N ARG A 97 14.24 4.00 -3.88
CA ARG A 97 12.85 3.56 -3.74
C ARG A 97 12.69 2.14 -4.29
N LEU A 98 12.29 1.24 -3.42
CA LEU A 98 11.92 -0.12 -3.77
C LEU A 98 10.39 -0.20 -3.78
N THR A 99 9.81 -0.72 -4.87
CA THR A 99 8.36 -0.90 -5.00
C THR A 99 8.03 -2.38 -5.08
N ILE A 100 7.08 -2.81 -4.26
CA ILE A 100 6.64 -4.20 -4.18
C ILE A 100 5.12 -4.24 -4.39
N GLY A 101 4.67 -5.03 -5.36
CA GLY A 101 3.24 -5.29 -5.57
C GLY A 101 2.69 -6.29 -4.57
N VAL A 102 1.47 -6.06 -4.12
CA VAL A 102 0.76 -6.99 -3.23
C VAL A 102 -0.13 -7.87 -4.08
N PRO A 103 0.00 -9.20 -3.99
CA PRO A 103 -0.84 -10.11 -4.80
C PRO A 103 -2.33 -9.97 -4.46
N ASP A 104 -3.18 -10.13 -5.46
CA ASP A 104 -4.63 -10.00 -5.34
C ASP A 104 -5.22 -10.95 -4.28
N ALA A 105 -4.59 -12.09 -4.06
CA ALA A 105 -5.04 -13.05 -3.05
C ALA A 105 -5.07 -12.49 -1.63
N TYR A 106 -4.35 -11.39 -1.37
CA TYR A 106 -4.30 -10.74 -0.06
C TYR A 106 -5.30 -9.60 0.08
N ILE A 107 -6.05 -9.28 -0.96
CA ILE A 107 -7.09 -8.27 -0.89
C ILE A 107 -8.35 -8.90 -0.28
N THR A 108 -8.89 -8.25 0.74
CA THR A 108 -10.12 -8.67 1.40
C THR A 108 -11.25 -7.72 1.03
N ASN A 109 -12.39 -8.26 0.69
CA ASN A 109 -13.61 -7.45 0.57
C ASN A 109 -14.15 -7.16 1.97
N GLY A 110 -14.12 -5.89 2.37
CA GLY A 110 -14.52 -5.45 3.70
C GLY A 110 -13.55 -4.42 4.26
N GLU A 111 -13.85 -3.93 5.46
CA GLU A 111 -13.08 -2.84 6.10
C GLU A 111 -11.78 -3.32 6.72
N LYS A 112 -11.68 -4.59 7.04
CA LYS A 112 -10.49 -5.17 7.69
C LYS A 112 -9.95 -6.33 6.89
N ALA A 113 -8.64 -6.30 6.64
CA ALA A 113 -7.96 -7.39 5.96
C ALA A 113 -7.99 -8.66 6.81
N SER A 114 -8.42 -9.76 6.21
CA SER A 114 -8.43 -11.08 6.86
C SER A 114 -7.10 -11.81 6.75
N LYS A 115 -6.20 -11.32 5.91
CA LYS A 115 -4.87 -11.89 5.66
C LYS A 115 -3.82 -10.80 5.77
N VAL A 116 -2.61 -11.20 6.12
CA VAL A 116 -1.44 -10.30 6.12
C VAL A 116 -0.44 -10.80 5.10
N PHE A 117 -0.05 -9.94 4.18
CA PHE A 117 1.06 -10.22 3.27
C PHE A 117 2.36 -9.96 4.02
N ASP A 118 3.05 -11.04 4.38
CA ASP A 118 4.34 -10.95 5.05
C ASP A 118 5.46 -10.94 4.03
N LEU A 119 6.15 -9.81 3.92
CA LEU A 119 7.29 -9.64 3.02
C LEU A 119 8.55 -10.37 3.52
N GLY A 120 8.52 -10.85 4.76
CA GLY A 120 9.71 -11.42 5.39
C GLY A 120 10.76 -10.36 5.66
N THR A 121 12.03 -10.77 5.65
CA THR A 121 13.16 -9.87 5.84
C THR A 121 13.69 -9.41 4.48
N ILE A 122 13.75 -8.09 4.30
CA ILE A 122 14.22 -7.45 3.07
C ILE A 122 15.57 -6.82 3.34
N GLN A 123 16.59 -7.27 2.60
CA GLN A 123 17.90 -6.65 2.59
C GLN A 123 17.89 -5.45 1.65
N LEU A 124 18.04 -4.25 2.19
CA LEU A 124 18.03 -3.01 1.43
C LEU A 124 19.36 -2.72 0.71
N ALA A 125 20.45 -3.28 1.21
CA ALA A 125 21.74 -3.17 0.53
C ALA A 125 21.72 -3.91 -0.81
N GLY A 126 22.51 -3.48 -1.74
CA GLY A 126 22.46 -4.00 -3.10
C GLY A 126 21.34 -3.37 -3.92
N LYS A 127 21.25 -3.72 -5.17
CA LYS A 127 20.24 -3.17 -6.07
C LYS A 127 19.15 -4.19 -6.35
N TRP A 128 17.92 -3.76 -6.19
CA TRP A 128 16.76 -4.54 -6.58
C TRP A 128 16.36 -4.22 -8.01
N VAL A 129 15.86 -5.21 -8.73
CA VAL A 129 15.32 -5.01 -10.08
C VAL A 129 14.15 -4.04 -10.03
N GLY A 130 14.17 -3.02 -10.90
CA GLY A 130 13.12 -2.00 -10.93
C GLY A 130 13.24 -0.90 -9.87
N GLU A 131 14.31 -0.90 -9.09
CA GLU A 131 14.56 0.16 -8.12
C GLU A 131 14.69 1.51 -8.82
N THR A 132 14.13 2.55 -8.20
CA THR A 132 14.16 3.93 -8.70
C THR A 132 14.67 4.87 -7.64
N ARG A 133 14.82 6.15 -7.98
CA ARG A 133 15.15 7.21 -7.02
C ARG A 133 13.99 8.18 -6.90
N ASP A 134 13.78 8.65 -5.68
CA ASP A 134 12.72 9.58 -5.35
C ASP A 134 13.29 10.82 -4.64
N CYS A 135 13.06 12.00 -5.23
CA CYS A 135 13.48 13.27 -4.68
C CYS A 135 12.36 14.03 -3.98
N ILE A 136 11.15 13.51 -4.01
CA ILE A 136 9.95 14.25 -3.58
C ILE A 136 9.59 13.91 -2.14
N HIS A 137 9.71 12.65 -1.74
CA HIS A 137 9.37 12.20 -0.38
C HIS A 137 10.51 12.53 0.56
N ARG A 138 10.39 13.67 1.24
CA ARG A 138 11.41 14.12 2.18
C ARG A 138 11.40 13.29 3.45
N ARG A 139 12.56 13.16 4.03
CA ARG A 139 12.81 12.53 5.32
C ARG A 139 12.11 13.26 6.47
#